data_d9eb0fdb5bdec19f76c5f1716d74cdd9
#
_entry.id   d9eb0fdb5bdec19f76c5f1716d74cdd9
#
_cell.length_a   1.000
_cell.length_b   1.000
_cell.length_c   1.000
_cell.angle_alpha   90.00
_cell.angle_beta   90.00
_cell.angle_gamma   90.00
#
_symmetry.space_group_name_H-M   'P 1'
#
loop_
_entity.id
_entity.type
_entity.pdbx_description
1 polymer ?
#
loop_
_entity_poly.entity_id
_entity_poly.type
_entity_poly.pdbx_seq_one_letter_code
_entity_poly.pdbx_strand_id
1 'polypeptide(L)'
;RQTQVNTWMKKIQETLSKSTEEIAPVVVFEPEMPEGLVGLVAGKLASTYHCPAIVMVQGENGIVKGSARTYGEFHIKDMLDTMSSLFTTYGGHAGAAGISLMQSDIEEFRQKVRAYFKDYQTSGGGEYILYDVVLAPEDVPAALEVIKKYQPLGQGVPNPVCRINQFSVDAPFYMGADKSHIKFPGQNFAAVAFGMAGQYVQQGEPKSIDMVGTIGENTFQGRTTTQIMLQDFKPH
;
A
#
# COMPACT_ATOMS: atom_id res chain seq x y z
N ARG A 1 18.79 4.59 -7.75
CA ARG A 1 18.00 4.46 -6.50
C ARG A 1 16.90 3.42 -6.64
N GLN A 2 16.08 3.46 -7.73
CA GLN A 2 15.00 2.47 -7.95
C GLN A 2 15.54 1.03 -8.09
N THR A 3 16.63 0.84 -8.83
CA THR A 3 17.30 -0.47 -9.01
C THR A 3 17.75 -1.04 -7.66
N GLN A 4 18.35 -0.22 -6.80
CA GLN A 4 18.79 -0.64 -5.46
C GLN A 4 17.61 -1.07 -4.59
N VAL A 5 16.51 -0.31 -4.60
CA VAL A 5 15.28 -0.68 -3.88
C VAL A 5 14.78 -2.04 -4.35
N ASN A 6 14.74 -2.28 -5.66
CA ASN A 6 14.28 -3.57 -6.20
C ASN A 6 15.20 -4.74 -5.80
N THR A 7 16.51 -4.52 -5.76
CA THR A 7 17.47 -5.53 -5.28
C THR A 7 17.21 -5.90 -3.82
N TRP A 8 17.03 -4.91 -2.93
CA TRP A 8 16.72 -5.16 -1.53
C TRP A 8 15.36 -5.81 -1.32
N MET A 9 14.35 -5.38 -2.08
CA MET A 9 13.03 -6.02 -2.07
C MET A 9 13.14 -7.52 -2.38
N LYS A 10 13.85 -7.88 -3.46
CA LYS A 10 14.04 -9.29 -3.85
C LYS A 10 14.73 -10.09 -2.73
N LYS A 11 15.84 -9.57 -2.17
CA LYS A 11 16.55 -10.22 -1.07
C LYS A 11 15.65 -10.47 0.14
N ILE A 12 14.89 -9.47 0.56
CA ILE A 12 13.99 -9.57 1.71
C ILE A 12 12.86 -10.57 1.42
N GLN A 13 12.25 -10.51 0.24
CA GLN A 13 11.18 -11.43 -0.16
C GLN A 13 11.66 -12.89 -0.19
N GLU A 14 12.88 -13.15 -0.68
CA GLU A 14 13.49 -14.48 -0.64
C GLU A 14 13.73 -14.97 0.80
N THR A 15 14.07 -14.07 1.72
CA THR A 15 14.24 -14.41 3.15
C THR A 15 12.88 -14.69 3.79
N LEU A 16 11.88 -13.84 3.57
CA LEU A 16 10.53 -14.01 4.13
C LEU A 16 9.84 -15.28 3.60
N SER A 17 10.03 -15.62 2.32
CA SER A 17 9.43 -16.82 1.73
C SER A 17 9.97 -18.14 2.31
N LYS A 18 11.14 -18.11 2.93
CA LYS A 18 11.75 -19.27 3.61
C LYS A 18 11.39 -19.34 5.09
N SER A 19 10.79 -18.30 5.64
CA SER A 19 10.34 -18.29 7.02
C SER A 19 9.09 -19.14 7.17
N THR A 20 9.03 -19.92 8.25
CA THR A 20 7.81 -20.66 8.67
C THR A 20 6.92 -19.81 9.56
N GLU A 21 7.35 -18.59 9.91
CA GLU A 21 6.60 -17.66 10.74
C GLU A 21 5.60 -16.86 9.92
N GLU A 22 4.54 -16.44 10.59
CA GLU A 22 3.58 -15.49 10.01
C GLU A 22 4.31 -14.19 9.59
N ILE A 23 4.12 -13.78 8.34
CA ILE A 23 4.85 -12.64 7.76
C ILE A 23 4.33 -11.32 8.32
N ALA A 24 3.05 -11.23 8.62
CA ALA A 24 2.40 -9.99 9.06
C ALA A 24 2.45 -9.82 10.60
N PRO A 25 2.86 -8.66 11.09
CA PRO A 25 3.43 -7.51 10.38
C PRO A 25 4.88 -7.79 9.92
N VAL A 26 5.32 -7.13 8.84
CA VAL A 26 6.70 -7.29 8.35
C VAL A 26 7.67 -6.52 9.23
N VAL A 27 8.58 -7.21 9.90
CA VAL A 27 9.65 -6.59 10.70
C VAL A 27 11.01 -7.16 10.29
N VAL A 28 11.80 -6.37 9.58
CA VAL A 28 13.05 -6.80 8.94
C VAL A 28 14.25 -6.00 9.48
N PHE A 29 15.36 -6.69 9.74
CA PHE A 29 16.65 -6.07 10.03
C PHE A 29 17.64 -6.48 8.94
N GLU A 30 18.10 -5.51 8.16
CA GLU A 30 19.09 -5.67 7.09
C GLU A 30 20.28 -4.76 7.37
N PRO A 31 21.31 -5.25 8.11
CA PRO A 31 22.38 -4.41 8.61
C PRO A 31 23.17 -3.67 7.52
N GLU A 32 23.27 -4.26 6.33
CA GLU A 32 24.07 -3.73 5.22
C GLU A 32 23.26 -2.80 4.28
N MET A 33 21.95 -2.65 4.51
CA MET A 33 21.14 -1.78 3.65
C MET A 33 21.48 -0.31 3.90
N PRO A 34 21.64 0.51 2.84
CA PRO A 34 21.82 1.94 2.99
C PRO A 34 20.64 2.61 3.71
N GLU A 35 20.90 3.41 4.76
CA GLU A 35 19.88 4.09 5.56
C GLU A 35 18.87 4.88 4.69
N GLY A 36 19.35 5.55 3.63
CA GLY A 36 18.51 6.33 2.72
C GLY A 36 17.48 5.50 1.89
N LEU A 37 17.50 4.17 1.96
CA LEU A 37 16.55 3.29 1.27
C LEU A 37 15.48 2.71 2.19
N VAL A 38 15.70 2.74 3.50
CA VAL A 38 14.88 2.06 4.51
C VAL A 38 13.40 2.41 4.39
N GLY A 39 13.08 3.70 4.33
CA GLY A 39 11.69 4.16 4.20
C GLY A 39 11.01 3.80 2.87
N LEU A 40 11.79 3.73 1.77
CA LEU A 40 11.25 3.31 0.47
C LEU A 40 10.96 1.82 0.43
N VAL A 41 11.86 1.02 1.01
CA VAL A 41 11.69 -0.44 1.11
C VAL A 41 10.54 -0.77 2.05
N ALA A 42 10.44 -0.11 3.22
CA ALA A 42 9.33 -0.28 4.14
C ALA A 42 7.97 0.02 3.48
N GLY A 43 7.87 1.11 2.71
CA GLY A 43 6.65 1.45 1.98
C GLY A 43 6.27 0.41 0.93
N LYS A 44 7.26 -0.11 0.18
CA LYS A 44 6.99 -1.19 -0.79
C LYS A 44 6.59 -2.50 -0.12
N LEU A 45 7.22 -2.87 0.99
CA LEU A 45 6.85 -4.06 1.75
C LEU A 45 5.44 -3.94 2.31
N ALA A 46 5.08 -2.79 2.89
CA ALA A 46 3.73 -2.56 3.39
C ALA A 46 2.68 -2.74 2.28
N SER A 47 2.91 -2.16 1.10
CA SER A 47 2.02 -2.32 -0.05
C SER A 47 2.00 -3.75 -0.62
N THR A 48 3.12 -4.47 -0.58
CA THR A 48 3.22 -5.83 -1.15
C THR A 48 2.54 -6.87 -0.26
N TYR A 49 2.71 -6.73 1.07
CA TYR A 49 2.18 -7.69 2.04
C TYR A 49 0.87 -7.25 2.70
N HIS A 50 0.34 -6.08 2.31
CA HIS A 50 -0.91 -5.51 2.82
C HIS A 50 -0.96 -5.45 4.36
N CYS A 51 0.16 -5.11 4.98
CA CYS A 51 0.29 -5.01 6.43
C CYS A 51 1.34 -3.96 6.81
N PRO A 52 1.40 -3.51 8.07
CA PRO A 52 2.47 -2.63 8.52
C PRO A 52 3.84 -3.24 8.29
N ALA A 53 4.80 -2.44 7.83
CA ALA A 53 6.16 -2.88 7.58
C ALA A 53 7.18 -1.97 8.26
N ILE A 54 8.12 -2.60 8.95
CA ILE A 54 9.23 -1.94 9.65
C ILE A 54 10.53 -2.52 9.12
N VAL A 55 11.37 -1.66 8.57
CA VAL A 55 12.70 -2.02 8.07
C VAL A 55 13.74 -1.30 8.90
N MET A 56 14.74 -2.06 9.33
CA MET A 56 15.81 -1.56 10.20
C MET A 56 17.18 -1.86 9.58
N VAL A 57 18.13 -1.00 9.86
CA VAL A 57 19.53 -1.10 9.41
C VAL A 57 20.49 -0.85 10.56
N GLN A 58 21.74 -1.29 10.41
CA GLN A 58 22.78 -1.01 11.38
C GLN A 58 23.12 0.48 11.38
N GLY A 59 23.09 1.08 12.55
CA GLY A 59 23.62 2.40 12.84
C GLY A 59 24.93 2.32 13.63
N GLU A 60 25.33 3.42 14.21
CA GLU A 60 26.56 3.50 15.01
C GLU A 60 26.34 3.03 16.46
N ASN A 61 27.44 2.60 17.12
CA ASN A 61 27.48 2.28 18.54
C ASN A 61 26.42 1.25 19.02
N GLY A 62 26.10 0.26 18.18
CA GLY A 62 25.09 -0.76 18.49
C GLY A 62 23.66 -0.27 18.40
N ILE A 63 23.44 0.95 17.97
CA ILE A 63 22.10 1.48 17.67
C ILE A 63 21.67 0.99 16.29
N VAL A 64 20.41 0.65 16.18
CA VAL A 64 19.73 0.29 14.95
C VAL A 64 18.76 1.41 14.60
N LYS A 65 18.76 1.83 13.35
CA LYS A 65 17.83 2.82 12.82
C LYS A 65 16.81 2.16 11.92
N GLY A 66 15.56 2.61 11.98
CA GLY A 66 14.50 2.02 11.19
C GLY A 66 13.47 3.02 10.69
N SER A 67 12.70 2.57 9.72
CA SER A 67 11.54 3.29 9.23
C SER A 67 10.34 2.34 9.21
N ALA A 68 9.23 2.81 9.76
CA ALA A 68 7.95 2.12 9.77
C ALA A 68 7.01 2.76 8.75
N ARG A 69 6.21 1.95 8.09
CA ARG A 69 5.14 2.36 7.16
C ARG A 69 3.88 1.57 7.45
N THR A 70 2.76 2.23 7.40
CA THR A 70 1.46 1.58 7.55
C THR A 70 0.93 1.07 6.23
N TYR A 71 -0.08 0.21 6.34
CA TYR A 71 -1.02 -0.12 5.29
C TYR A 71 -2.44 -0.04 5.87
N GLY A 72 -3.38 0.52 5.12
CA GLY A 72 -4.75 0.76 5.61
C GLY A 72 -4.80 1.77 6.76
N GLU A 73 -5.69 1.52 7.69
CA GLU A 73 -6.01 2.38 8.83
C GLU A 73 -5.13 2.13 10.09
N PHE A 74 -4.11 1.28 9.98
CA PHE A 74 -3.25 0.97 11.11
C PHE A 74 -2.39 2.18 11.53
N HIS A 75 -2.47 2.60 12.77
CA HIS A 75 -1.76 3.75 13.32
C HIS A 75 -0.39 3.36 13.86
N ILE A 76 0.67 3.57 13.05
CA ILE A 76 2.07 3.27 13.43
C ILE A 76 2.46 4.01 14.71
N LYS A 77 2.12 5.30 14.82
CA LYS A 77 2.53 6.12 15.97
C LYS A 77 1.95 5.61 17.28
N ASP A 78 0.66 5.25 17.28
CA ASP A 78 -0.01 4.72 18.46
C ASP A 78 0.63 3.40 18.92
N MET A 79 0.96 2.52 17.98
CA MET A 79 1.70 1.29 18.29
C MET A 79 3.05 1.58 18.93
N LEU A 80 3.85 2.49 18.36
CA LEU A 80 5.17 2.82 18.90
C LEU A 80 5.09 3.46 20.27
N ASP A 81 4.05 4.25 20.55
CA ASP A 81 3.83 4.88 21.87
C ASP A 81 3.63 3.84 22.98
N THR A 82 3.00 2.70 22.69
CA THR A 82 2.82 1.62 23.68
C THR A 82 4.12 0.94 24.07
N MET A 83 5.18 1.08 23.28
CA MET A 83 6.48 0.46 23.52
C MET A 83 7.63 1.49 23.52
N SER A 84 7.33 2.72 23.92
CA SER A 84 8.24 3.88 23.89
C SER A 84 9.56 3.65 24.63
N SER A 85 9.57 2.83 25.68
CA SER A 85 10.76 2.51 26.48
C SER A 85 11.85 1.73 25.71
N LEU A 86 11.52 1.12 24.57
CA LEU A 86 12.50 0.39 23.75
C LEU A 86 13.34 1.32 22.87
N PHE A 87 12.89 2.55 22.65
CA PHE A 87 13.54 3.42 21.68
C PHE A 87 14.49 4.40 22.34
N THR A 88 15.65 4.58 21.73
CA THR A 88 16.52 5.72 22.01
C THR A 88 15.94 7.01 21.45
N THR A 89 15.36 6.91 20.25
CA THR A 89 14.55 7.97 19.62
C THR A 89 13.49 7.36 18.75
N TYR A 90 12.31 7.98 18.68
CA TYR A 90 11.28 7.64 17.73
C TYR A 90 10.37 8.84 17.47
N GLY A 91 9.73 8.87 16.30
CA GLY A 91 8.80 9.93 15.96
C GLY A 91 8.17 9.72 14.60
N GLY A 92 7.06 10.38 14.37
CA GLY A 92 6.30 10.26 13.12
C GLY A 92 4.83 10.60 13.30
N HIS A 93 4.02 10.07 12.42
CA HIS A 93 2.56 10.22 12.39
C HIS A 93 1.89 8.85 12.13
N ALA A 94 0.57 8.81 12.01
CA ALA A 94 -0.19 7.57 11.80
C ALA A 94 0.37 6.69 10.66
N GLY A 95 0.72 7.30 9.52
CA GLY A 95 1.13 6.58 8.32
C GLY A 95 2.62 6.21 8.24
N ALA A 96 3.49 6.88 8.98
CA ALA A 96 4.94 6.67 8.90
C ALA A 96 5.66 7.15 10.15
N ALA A 97 6.72 6.41 10.53
CA ALA A 97 7.58 6.81 11.63
C ALA A 97 9.04 6.40 11.39
N GLY A 98 9.96 7.12 12.06
CA GLY A 98 11.34 6.76 12.24
C GLY A 98 11.57 6.22 13.66
N ILE A 99 12.45 5.24 13.81
CA ILE A 99 12.81 4.64 15.09
C ILE A 99 14.33 4.45 15.21
N SER A 100 14.80 4.50 16.43
CA SER A 100 16.16 4.06 16.81
C SER A 100 16.08 3.27 18.11
N LEU A 101 16.70 2.10 18.16
CA LEU A 101 16.73 1.23 19.33
C LEU A 101 18.08 0.51 19.42
N MET A 102 18.37 -0.09 20.56
CA MET A 102 19.56 -0.93 20.68
C MET A 102 19.35 -2.23 19.90
N GLN A 103 20.41 -2.73 19.29
CA GLN A 103 20.38 -4.00 18.53
C GLN A 103 19.93 -5.17 19.41
N SER A 104 20.27 -5.16 20.70
CA SER A 104 19.81 -6.17 21.67
C SER A 104 18.28 -6.25 21.80
N ASP A 105 17.59 -5.16 21.52
CA ASP A 105 16.17 -5.02 21.79
C ASP A 105 15.29 -5.35 20.56
N ILE A 106 15.92 -5.69 19.41
CA ILE A 106 15.20 -6.01 18.16
C ILE A 106 14.20 -7.14 18.36
N GLU A 107 14.58 -8.19 19.07
CA GLU A 107 13.71 -9.35 19.22
C GLU A 107 12.52 -9.04 20.13
N GLU A 108 12.73 -8.33 21.23
CA GLU A 108 11.63 -7.84 22.08
C GLU A 108 10.69 -6.91 21.29
N PHE A 109 11.28 -6.02 20.49
CA PHE A 109 10.51 -5.14 19.61
C PHE A 109 9.64 -5.93 18.62
N ARG A 110 10.19 -6.96 17.93
CA ARG A 110 9.44 -7.83 17.02
C ARG A 110 8.24 -8.48 17.70
N GLN A 111 8.45 -9.04 18.89
CA GLN A 111 7.41 -9.71 19.66
C GLN A 111 6.28 -8.74 20.03
N LYS A 112 6.63 -7.53 20.52
CA LYS A 112 5.64 -6.51 20.87
C LYS A 112 4.86 -6.00 19.66
N VAL A 113 5.53 -5.78 18.51
CA VAL A 113 4.87 -5.37 17.26
C VAL A 113 3.87 -6.42 16.80
N ARG A 114 4.26 -7.71 16.83
CA ARG A 114 3.37 -8.82 16.47
C ARG A 114 2.17 -8.93 17.41
N ALA A 115 2.40 -8.82 18.71
CA ALA A 115 1.32 -8.86 19.70
C ALA A 115 0.33 -7.71 19.47
N TYR A 116 0.81 -6.49 19.32
CA TYR A 116 -0.03 -5.33 19.08
C TYR A 116 -0.85 -5.47 17.78
N PHE A 117 -0.23 -5.94 16.71
CA PHE A 117 -0.91 -6.14 15.42
C PHE A 117 -1.99 -7.22 15.49
N LYS A 118 -1.72 -8.30 16.22
CA LYS A 118 -2.72 -9.36 16.46
C LYS A 118 -3.93 -8.82 17.22
N ASP A 119 -3.71 -8.02 18.27
CA ASP A 119 -4.79 -7.39 19.03
C ASP A 119 -5.60 -6.41 18.16
N TYR A 120 -4.91 -5.64 17.29
CA TYR A 120 -5.56 -4.76 16.33
C TYR A 120 -6.48 -5.54 15.37
N GLN A 121 -6.02 -6.64 14.79
CA GLN A 121 -6.83 -7.49 13.89
C GLN A 121 -8.04 -8.08 14.61
N THR A 122 -7.88 -8.58 15.84
CA THR A 122 -8.98 -9.16 16.63
C THR A 122 -9.99 -8.13 17.12
N SER A 123 -9.59 -6.87 17.24
CA SER A 123 -10.46 -5.75 17.64
C SER A 123 -11.27 -5.15 16.50
N GLY A 124 -11.28 -5.79 15.31
CA GLY A 124 -12.02 -5.34 14.13
C GLY A 124 -11.24 -4.39 13.23
N GLY A 125 -9.92 -4.30 13.42
CA GLY A 125 -8.99 -3.65 12.48
C GLY A 125 -8.87 -4.48 11.21
N GLY A 126 -9.91 -4.47 10.37
CA GLY A 126 -9.90 -5.11 9.06
C GLY A 126 -9.48 -4.14 7.97
N GLU A 127 -8.99 -4.68 6.85
CA GLU A 127 -8.82 -3.89 5.65
C GLU A 127 -10.21 -3.46 5.13
N TYR A 128 -10.49 -2.17 5.22
CA TYR A 128 -11.63 -1.58 4.54
C TYR A 128 -11.17 -0.31 3.83
N ILE A 129 -11.71 -0.07 2.67
CA ILE A 129 -11.49 1.15 1.92
C ILE A 129 -12.74 2.00 2.09
N LEU A 130 -12.57 3.16 2.73
CA LEU A 130 -13.61 4.16 2.78
C LEU A 130 -13.77 4.80 1.40
N TYR A 131 -15.00 5.01 1.00
CA TYR A 131 -15.34 5.72 -0.23
C TYR A 131 -16.34 6.84 0.07
N ASP A 132 -16.22 7.92 -0.68
CA ASP A 132 -17.01 9.12 -0.49
C ASP A 132 -18.36 9.03 -1.21
N VAL A 133 -18.41 8.31 -2.34
CA VAL A 133 -19.61 8.23 -3.19
C VAL A 133 -19.68 6.91 -3.95
N VAL A 134 -20.89 6.44 -4.20
CA VAL A 134 -21.19 5.36 -5.15
C VAL A 134 -21.64 5.97 -6.46
N LEU A 135 -21.07 5.56 -7.57
CA LEU A 135 -21.40 6.02 -8.91
C LEU A 135 -21.81 4.84 -9.80
N ALA A 136 -22.75 5.10 -10.70
CA ALA A 136 -22.96 4.23 -11.85
C ALA A 136 -21.82 4.43 -12.87
N PRO A 137 -21.46 3.43 -13.67
CA PRO A 137 -20.38 3.56 -14.67
C PRO A 137 -20.58 4.72 -15.65
N GLU A 138 -21.82 5.00 -16.02
CA GLU A 138 -22.20 6.11 -16.92
C GLU A 138 -21.97 7.49 -16.33
N ASP A 139 -21.98 7.63 -15.01
CA ASP A 139 -21.83 8.90 -14.29
C ASP A 139 -20.35 9.31 -14.09
N VAL A 140 -19.41 8.42 -14.34
CA VAL A 140 -17.97 8.66 -14.12
C VAL A 140 -17.45 9.90 -14.87
N PRO A 141 -17.78 10.15 -16.16
CA PRO A 141 -17.33 11.35 -16.85
C PRO A 141 -17.90 12.64 -16.24
N ALA A 142 -19.18 12.63 -15.82
CA ALA A 142 -19.79 13.78 -15.17
C ALA A 142 -19.17 14.08 -13.80
N ALA A 143 -18.86 13.03 -13.03
CA ALA A 143 -18.15 13.15 -11.75
C ALA A 143 -16.77 13.78 -11.93
N LEU A 144 -16.03 13.40 -12.99
CA LEU A 144 -14.73 14.02 -13.30
C LEU A 144 -14.85 15.54 -13.52
N GLU A 145 -15.86 15.99 -14.27
CA GLU A 145 -16.09 17.41 -14.51
C GLU A 145 -16.43 18.18 -13.23
N VAL A 146 -17.08 17.53 -12.27
CA VAL A 146 -17.28 18.11 -10.93
C VAL A 146 -15.97 18.20 -10.17
N ILE A 147 -15.18 17.12 -10.12
CA ILE A 147 -13.88 17.05 -9.44
C ILE A 147 -12.93 18.16 -9.96
N LYS A 148 -12.89 18.38 -11.27
CA LYS A 148 -12.05 19.42 -11.89
C LYS A 148 -12.33 20.83 -11.37
N LYS A 149 -13.57 21.14 -11.00
CA LYS A 149 -13.95 22.48 -10.46
C LYS A 149 -13.31 22.76 -9.10
N TYR A 150 -12.89 21.72 -8.37
CA TYR A 150 -12.30 21.83 -7.03
C TYR A 150 -10.77 21.69 -7.04
N GLN A 151 -10.15 21.56 -8.22
CA GLN A 151 -8.70 21.50 -8.33
C GLN A 151 -8.02 22.85 -7.96
N PRO A 152 -6.81 22.82 -7.37
CA PRO A 152 -5.96 21.65 -7.14
C PRO A 152 -6.39 20.86 -5.89
N LEU A 153 -6.53 19.54 -6.05
CA LEU A 153 -6.70 18.60 -4.95
C LEU A 153 -5.35 18.11 -4.45
N GLY A 154 -5.25 17.70 -3.20
CA GLY A 154 -3.99 17.24 -2.61
C GLY A 154 -4.01 17.29 -1.09
N GLN A 155 -2.93 17.81 -0.49
CA GLN A 155 -2.82 17.88 0.96
C GLN A 155 -3.92 18.77 1.56
N GLY A 156 -4.75 18.19 2.43
CA GLY A 156 -5.90 18.87 3.06
C GLY A 156 -7.22 18.76 2.29
N VAL A 157 -7.20 18.47 0.98
CA VAL A 157 -8.38 18.19 0.17
C VAL A 157 -8.07 17.01 -0.76
N PRO A 158 -8.19 15.77 -0.27
CA PRO A 158 -7.83 14.59 -1.07
C PRO A 158 -8.78 14.40 -2.26
N ASN A 159 -8.31 13.65 -3.27
CA ASN A 159 -9.20 13.19 -4.33
C ASN A 159 -10.30 12.31 -3.74
N PRO A 160 -11.57 12.53 -4.09
CA PRO A 160 -12.64 11.67 -3.62
C PRO A 160 -12.44 10.24 -4.13
N VAL A 161 -12.67 9.29 -3.23
CA VAL A 161 -12.67 7.86 -3.53
C VAL A 161 -14.08 7.46 -3.93
N CYS A 162 -14.22 6.91 -5.12
CA CYS A 162 -15.50 6.49 -5.68
C CYS A 162 -15.60 4.97 -5.70
N ARG A 163 -16.75 4.44 -5.35
CA ARG A 163 -17.13 3.05 -5.58
C ARG A 163 -17.99 2.94 -6.81
N ILE A 164 -17.69 1.97 -7.67
CA ILE A 164 -18.49 1.63 -8.84
C ILE A 164 -18.86 0.16 -8.73
N ASN A 165 -20.15 -0.11 -8.74
CA ASN A 165 -20.69 -1.46 -8.68
C ASN A 165 -20.96 -2.01 -10.07
N GLN A 166 -20.85 -3.34 -10.23
CA GLN A 166 -21.25 -4.08 -11.43
C GLN A 166 -20.60 -3.59 -12.73
N PHE A 167 -19.31 -3.24 -12.66
CA PHE A 167 -18.58 -2.91 -13.86
C PHE A 167 -18.35 -4.17 -14.70
N SER A 168 -18.83 -4.15 -15.96
CA SER A 168 -18.63 -5.26 -16.91
C SER A 168 -17.19 -5.32 -17.39
N VAL A 169 -16.59 -6.50 -17.33
CA VAL A 169 -15.22 -6.77 -17.78
C VAL A 169 -15.26 -7.56 -19.07
N ASP A 170 -15.09 -6.86 -20.22
CA ASP A 170 -15.15 -7.51 -21.53
C ASP A 170 -13.77 -7.95 -22.05
N ALA A 171 -12.77 -7.10 -21.99
CA ALA A 171 -11.44 -7.36 -22.54
C ALA A 171 -10.34 -6.72 -21.65
N PRO A 172 -9.96 -7.35 -20.54
CA PRO A 172 -8.90 -6.83 -19.68
C PRO A 172 -7.55 -6.84 -20.40
N PHE A 173 -6.73 -5.83 -20.16
CA PHE A 173 -5.42 -5.67 -20.78
C PHE A 173 -4.31 -5.65 -19.72
N TYR A 174 -3.39 -6.61 -19.81
CA TYR A 174 -2.25 -6.72 -18.90
C TYR A 174 -1.12 -5.77 -19.33
N MET A 175 -0.58 -5.01 -18.38
CA MET A 175 0.43 -3.99 -18.60
C MET A 175 1.68 -4.23 -17.75
N GLY A 176 2.77 -3.58 -18.17
CA GLY A 176 4.10 -3.76 -17.56
C GLY A 176 4.90 -4.88 -18.21
N ALA A 177 6.21 -4.84 -18.09
CA ALA A 177 7.11 -5.87 -18.66
C ALA A 177 6.88 -7.25 -18.01
N ASP A 178 6.47 -7.26 -16.74
CA ASP A 178 6.14 -8.44 -15.94
C ASP A 178 4.64 -8.78 -15.93
N LYS A 179 3.81 -8.02 -16.66
CA LYS A 179 2.36 -8.15 -16.71
C LYS A 179 1.69 -8.08 -15.33
N SER A 180 2.29 -7.38 -14.38
CA SER A 180 1.79 -7.25 -13.00
C SER A 180 0.61 -6.28 -12.87
N HIS A 181 0.36 -5.43 -13.86
CA HIS A 181 -0.71 -4.43 -13.85
C HIS A 181 -1.83 -4.83 -14.80
N ILE A 182 -3.05 -4.40 -14.52
CA ILE A 182 -4.21 -4.70 -15.35
C ILE A 182 -5.04 -3.45 -15.61
N LYS A 183 -5.55 -3.32 -16.82
CA LYS A 183 -6.49 -2.28 -17.27
C LYS A 183 -7.79 -2.92 -17.70
N PHE A 184 -8.89 -2.40 -17.20
CA PHE A 184 -10.24 -2.78 -17.57
C PHE A 184 -10.82 -1.67 -18.47
N PRO A 185 -10.87 -1.87 -19.79
CA PRO A 185 -11.50 -0.91 -20.71
C PRO A 185 -13.01 -0.83 -20.46
N GLY A 186 -13.55 0.36 -20.48
CA GLY A 186 -15.00 0.62 -20.49
C GLY A 186 -15.36 1.59 -21.60
N GLN A 187 -16.66 1.87 -21.77
CA GLN A 187 -17.14 2.72 -22.88
C GLN A 187 -16.63 4.18 -22.75
N ASN A 188 -16.75 4.76 -21.55
CA ASN A 188 -16.49 6.18 -21.33
C ASN A 188 -15.27 6.45 -20.45
N PHE A 189 -14.70 5.43 -19.84
CA PHE A 189 -13.49 5.49 -19.02
C PHE A 189 -12.79 4.15 -19.02
N ALA A 190 -11.57 4.12 -18.49
CA ALA A 190 -10.88 2.87 -18.20
C ALA A 190 -10.51 2.81 -16.73
N ALA A 191 -10.58 1.64 -16.12
CA ALA A 191 -10.06 1.41 -14.79
C ALA A 191 -8.66 0.78 -14.88
N VAL A 192 -7.73 1.27 -14.07
CA VAL A 192 -6.34 0.80 -14.03
C VAL A 192 -5.97 0.36 -12.63
N ALA A 193 -5.52 -0.89 -12.52
CA ALA A 193 -5.13 -1.54 -11.27
C ALA A 193 -3.63 -1.87 -11.33
N PHE A 194 -2.80 -1.08 -10.66
CA PHE A 194 -1.37 -1.32 -10.59
C PHE A 194 -1.04 -2.41 -9.59
N GLY A 195 -0.28 -3.43 -10.01
CA GLY A 195 0.14 -4.55 -9.17
C GLY A 195 -0.96 -5.59 -8.89
N MET A 196 -2.17 -5.43 -9.44
CA MET A 196 -3.33 -6.26 -9.09
C MET A 196 -3.70 -7.30 -10.16
N ALA A 197 -2.86 -7.52 -11.17
CA ALA A 197 -3.13 -8.54 -12.18
C ALA A 197 -3.22 -9.95 -11.58
N GLY A 198 -2.36 -10.26 -10.61
CA GLY A 198 -2.41 -11.53 -9.87
C GLY A 198 -3.69 -11.72 -9.08
N GLN A 199 -4.21 -10.67 -8.45
CA GLN A 199 -5.49 -10.67 -7.74
C GLN A 199 -6.65 -11.02 -8.68
N TYR A 200 -6.69 -10.42 -9.88
CA TYR A 200 -7.73 -10.70 -10.86
C TYR A 200 -7.75 -12.17 -11.30
N VAL A 201 -6.56 -12.75 -11.54
CA VAL A 201 -6.42 -14.17 -11.87
C VAL A 201 -6.83 -15.07 -10.71
N GLN A 202 -6.40 -14.75 -9.47
CA GLN A 202 -6.77 -15.51 -8.26
C GLN A 202 -8.27 -15.50 -7.98
N GLN A 203 -8.96 -14.41 -8.33
CA GLN A 203 -10.42 -14.29 -8.24
C GLN A 203 -11.18 -14.98 -9.39
N GLY A 204 -10.49 -15.68 -10.27
CA GLY A 204 -11.09 -16.45 -11.37
C GLY A 204 -11.50 -15.62 -12.58
N GLU A 205 -10.84 -14.49 -12.81
CA GLU A 205 -11.10 -13.60 -13.96
C GLU A 205 -12.57 -13.21 -14.11
N PRO A 206 -13.18 -12.58 -13.08
CA PRO A 206 -14.61 -12.30 -13.06
C PRO A 206 -15.04 -11.41 -14.22
N LYS A 207 -16.24 -11.65 -14.75
CA LYS A 207 -16.86 -10.87 -15.83
C LYS A 207 -17.57 -9.60 -15.35
N SER A 208 -17.80 -9.49 -14.05
CA SER A 208 -18.32 -8.30 -13.39
C SER A 208 -17.59 -8.08 -12.10
N ILE A 209 -17.19 -6.83 -11.83
CA ILE A 209 -16.47 -6.43 -10.61
C ILE A 209 -17.12 -5.21 -9.97
N ASP A 210 -17.08 -5.18 -8.64
CA ASP A 210 -17.20 -3.95 -7.87
C ASP A 210 -15.78 -3.38 -7.69
N MET A 211 -15.61 -2.10 -7.94
CA MET A 211 -14.30 -1.46 -7.83
C MET A 211 -14.35 -0.19 -7.00
N VAL A 212 -13.22 0.16 -6.40
CA VAL A 212 -13.05 1.39 -5.64
C VAL A 212 -11.75 2.07 -6.05
N GLY A 213 -11.79 3.39 -6.21
CA GLY A 213 -10.61 4.16 -6.65
C GLY A 213 -10.91 5.63 -6.88
N THR A 214 -9.93 6.34 -7.38
CA THR A 214 -10.00 7.79 -7.66
C THR A 214 -10.14 8.06 -9.16
N ILE A 215 -10.99 9.03 -9.50
CA ILE A 215 -11.21 9.43 -10.90
C ILE A 215 -10.20 10.51 -11.28
N GLY A 216 -9.65 10.40 -12.48
CA GLY A 216 -8.73 11.37 -13.05
C GLY A 216 -8.66 11.30 -14.57
N GLU A 217 -7.72 12.04 -15.15
CA GLU A 217 -7.40 12.00 -16.57
C GLU A 217 -6.05 11.38 -16.81
N ASN A 218 -5.93 10.65 -17.92
CA ASN A 218 -4.65 10.18 -18.42
C ASN A 218 -4.44 10.72 -19.83
N THR A 219 -3.34 11.43 -20.02
CA THR A 219 -2.95 11.94 -21.36
C THR A 219 -1.76 11.13 -21.86
N PHE A 220 -1.98 10.41 -22.94
CA PHE A 220 -0.97 9.63 -23.61
C PHE A 220 -0.98 9.92 -25.12
N GLN A 221 0.19 10.25 -25.68
CA GLN A 221 0.35 10.63 -27.10
C GLN A 221 -0.65 11.70 -27.59
N GLY A 222 -0.91 12.70 -26.73
CA GLY A 222 -1.83 13.81 -27.05
C GLY A 222 -3.32 13.48 -26.93
N ARG A 223 -3.68 12.25 -26.56
CA ARG A 223 -5.07 11.84 -26.32
C ARG A 223 -5.34 11.76 -24.82
N THR A 224 -6.30 12.54 -24.34
CA THR A 224 -6.77 12.53 -22.96
C THR A 224 -7.98 11.62 -22.82
N THR A 225 -7.97 10.74 -21.82
CA THR A 225 -9.06 9.81 -21.51
C THR A 225 -9.36 9.85 -20.02
N THR A 226 -10.63 9.69 -19.65
CA THR A 226 -11.04 9.49 -18.26
C THR A 226 -10.54 8.14 -17.78
N GLN A 227 -9.96 8.14 -16.58
CA GLN A 227 -9.39 6.95 -15.96
C GLN A 227 -9.76 6.88 -14.49
N ILE A 228 -10.01 5.68 -13.99
CA ILE A 228 -10.08 5.39 -12.56
C ILE A 228 -8.80 4.66 -12.18
N MET A 229 -8.10 5.21 -11.19
CA MET A 229 -6.97 4.56 -10.54
C MET A 229 -7.53 3.71 -9.40
N LEU A 230 -7.50 2.39 -9.57
CA LEU A 230 -8.07 1.46 -8.59
C LEU A 230 -7.20 1.37 -7.35
N GLN A 231 -7.85 1.35 -6.21
CA GLN A 231 -7.28 0.98 -4.92
C GLN A 231 -7.57 -0.49 -4.62
N ASP A 232 -8.75 -0.99 -5.03
CA ASP A 232 -9.11 -2.39 -4.92
C ASP A 232 -10.32 -2.73 -5.82
N PHE A 233 -10.56 -4.01 -6.02
CA PHE A 233 -11.76 -4.55 -6.67
C PHE A 233 -12.06 -5.98 -6.20
N LYS A 234 -13.30 -6.39 -6.35
CA LYS A 234 -13.77 -7.75 -6.04
C LYS A 234 -14.79 -8.21 -7.07
N PRO A 235 -14.99 -9.53 -7.24
CA PRO A 235 -16.10 -10.06 -8.00
C PRO A 235 -17.44 -9.52 -7.49
N HIS A 236 -18.34 -9.21 -8.43
CA HIS A 236 -19.69 -8.79 -8.11
C HIS A 236 -20.60 -10.00 -7.98
#